data_8b274f84a4438b323bb7151b7351a895
#
_entry.id   8b274f84a4438b323bb7151b7351a895
#
_cell.length_a   1.000
_cell.length_b   1.000
_cell.length_c   1.000
_cell.angle_alpha   90.00
_cell.angle_beta   90.00
_cell.angle_gamma   90.00
#
_symmetry.space_group_name_H-M   'P 1'
#
loop_
_entity.id
_entity.type
_entity.pdbx_description
1 polymer ?
#
loop_
_entity_poly.entity_id
_entity_poly.type
_entity_poly.pdbx_seq_one_letter_code
_entity_poly.pdbx_strand_id
1 'polypeptide(L)'
;RNITNELSRKTSHLLRYKNNAILISSKTLNKDNPFLNCRIKGLENYSPTKIILDKKLNYKKNLNIFKDNTKKCIFFYNHSNKKKLSMLKKNKIKHYKINLDNQNNLDFTEIKKKLFKLNINYLLIEGGKELTRSLIQKNHINQFFLFKSGKNLNTNGQLKIKEIVNQLNKKFKNKMNLDVYLNEDKVINYN
;
A
#
# COMPACT_ATOMS: atom_id res chain seq x y z
N ARG A 1 16.74 7.32 -4.43
CA ARG A 1 17.62 7.14 -3.25
C ARG A 1 16.78 6.61 -2.09
N ASN A 2 17.23 5.52 -1.43
CA ASN A 2 16.52 4.95 -0.30
C ASN A 2 16.70 5.83 0.94
N ILE A 3 15.59 6.12 1.64
CA ILE A 3 15.59 6.90 2.88
C ILE A 3 16.01 6.01 4.06
N THR A 4 15.42 4.83 4.17
CA THR A 4 15.70 3.84 5.22
C THR A 4 16.80 2.86 4.82
N ASN A 5 17.43 2.24 5.80
CA ASN A 5 18.50 1.27 5.61
C ASN A 5 17.99 -0.12 5.14
N GLU A 6 18.90 -1.08 4.96
CA GLU A 6 18.56 -2.41 4.48
C GLU A 6 17.71 -3.21 5.49
N LEU A 7 18.01 -3.11 6.77
CA LEU A 7 17.28 -3.83 7.83
C LEU A 7 15.82 -3.35 7.89
N SER A 8 15.58 -2.04 7.82
CA SER A 8 14.22 -1.48 7.73
C SER A 8 13.46 -1.99 6.50
N ARG A 9 14.15 -2.14 5.36
CA ARG A 9 13.54 -2.72 4.16
C ARG A 9 13.23 -4.21 4.33
N LYS A 10 14.10 -5.00 4.95
CA LYS A 10 13.82 -6.41 5.30
C LYS A 10 12.60 -6.52 6.21
N THR A 11 12.49 -5.67 7.23
CA THR A 11 11.32 -5.60 8.11
C THR A 11 10.03 -5.27 7.34
N SER A 12 10.09 -4.32 6.40
CA SER A 12 8.98 -4.02 5.49
C SER A 12 8.57 -5.25 4.66
N HIS A 13 9.52 -6.05 4.17
CA HIS A 13 9.23 -7.30 3.46
C HIS A 13 8.61 -8.38 4.37
N LEU A 14 8.96 -8.43 5.66
CA LEU A 14 8.28 -9.30 6.64
C LEU A 14 6.81 -8.88 6.82
N LEU A 15 6.51 -7.57 6.82
CA LEU A 15 5.12 -7.11 6.84
C LEU A 15 4.36 -7.58 5.59
N ARG A 16 4.99 -7.58 4.41
CA ARG A 16 4.37 -8.13 3.19
C ARG A 16 4.08 -9.62 3.33
N TYR A 17 5.02 -10.40 3.87
CA TYR A 17 4.84 -11.82 4.12
C TYR A 17 3.66 -12.11 5.06
N LYS A 18 3.51 -11.30 6.12
CA LYS A 18 2.47 -11.50 7.15
C LYS A 18 1.05 -11.10 6.71
N ASN A 19 0.89 -10.50 5.52
CA ASN A 19 -0.40 -10.01 5.04
C ASN A 19 -0.88 -10.76 3.79
N ASN A 20 -2.20 -10.97 3.67
CA ASN A 20 -2.78 -11.63 2.50
C ASN A 20 -2.68 -10.77 1.24
N ALA A 21 -2.71 -9.47 1.40
CA ALA A 21 -2.64 -8.53 0.28
C ALA A 21 -1.88 -7.24 0.65
N ILE A 22 -1.38 -6.59 -0.42
CA ILE A 22 -0.74 -5.27 -0.35
C ILE A 22 -1.46 -4.30 -1.26
N LEU A 23 -1.81 -3.12 -0.75
CA LEU A 23 -2.59 -2.11 -1.46
C LEU A 23 -1.78 -0.84 -1.69
N ILE A 24 -1.81 -0.35 -2.93
CA ILE A 24 -1.28 0.95 -3.32
C ILE A 24 -2.25 1.70 -4.23
N SER A 25 -2.04 3.01 -4.38
CA SER A 25 -2.73 3.81 -5.41
C SER A 25 -2.05 3.72 -6.77
N SER A 26 -2.79 3.98 -7.85
CA SER A 26 -2.23 4.09 -9.21
C SER A 26 -1.18 5.20 -9.33
N LYS A 27 -1.26 6.26 -8.52
CA LYS A 27 -0.23 7.31 -8.46
C LYS A 27 1.11 6.73 -8.03
N THR A 28 1.14 5.96 -6.94
CA THR A 28 2.35 5.24 -6.46
C THR A 28 2.81 4.22 -7.49
N LEU A 29 1.87 3.43 -8.02
CA LEU A 29 2.16 2.43 -9.05
C LEU A 29 2.87 3.03 -10.27
N ASN A 30 2.33 4.13 -10.80
CA ASN A 30 2.86 4.76 -12.01
C ASN A 30 4.19 5.52 -11.79
N LYS A 31 4.40 6.04 -10.56
CA LYS A 31 5.62 6.77 -10.20
C LYS A 31 6.77 5.81 -9.91
N ASP A 32 6.55 4.81 -9.07
CA ASP A 32 7.61 4.00 -8.48
C ASP A 32 7.78 2.64 -9.16
N ASN A 33 6.78 2.22 -9.97
CA ASN A 33 6.75 0.94 -10.68
C ASN A 33 7.21 -0.25 -9.82
N PRO A 34 6.64 -0.45 -8.61
CA PRO A 34 7.13 -1.44 -7.67
C PRO A 34 6.72 -2.87 -8.08
N PHE A 35 7.48 -3.87 -7.63
CA PHE A 35 7.09 -5.29 -7.76
C PHE A 35 6.02 -5.71 -6.73
N LEU A 36 5.99 -5.09 -5.54
CA LEU A 36 5.10 -5.40 -4.43
C LEU A 36 5.18 -6.86 -3.92
N ASN A 37 6.28 -7.53 -4.16
CA ASN A 37 6.53 -8.89 -3.72
C ASN A 37 7.32 -8.95 -2.40
N CYS A 38 7.31 -10.11 -1.74
CA CYS A 38 8.24 -10.43 -0.68
C CYS A 38 9.59 -10.82 -1.31
N ARG A 39 10.69 -10.25 -0.83
CA ARG A 39 12.07 -10.52 -1.31
C ARG A 39 12.96 -10.98 -0.17
N ILE A 40 12.42 -11.80 0.73
CA ILE A 40 13.20 -12.48 1.77
C ILE A 40 13.46 -13.88 1.26
N LYS A 41 14.74 -14.29 1.29
CA LYS A 41 15.17 -15.62 0.85
C LYS A 41 14.35 -16.72 1.55
N GLY A 42 13.73 -17.59 0.75
CA GLY A 42 12.86 -18.68 1.21
C GLY A 42 11.38 -18.27 1.42
N LEU A 43 11.03 -16.98 1.35
CA LEU A 43 9.65 -16.49 1.52
C LEU A 43 9.06 -15.85 0.26
N GLU A 44 9.71 -15.93 -0.89
CA GLU A 44 9.31 -15.26 -2.14
C GLU A 44 7.92 -15.74 -2.62
N ASN A 45 7.64 -17.05 -2.45
CA ASN A 45 6.37 -17.67 -2.86
C ASN A 45 5.16 -17.20 -2.02
N TYR A 46 5.41 -16.58 -0.86
CA TYR A 46 4.38 -16.01 0.02
C TYR A 46 4.13 -14.53 -0.25
N SER A 47 4.45 -14.07 -1.46
CA SER A 47 4.17 -12.68 -1.85
C SER A 47 2.67 -12.39 -1.81
N PRO A 48 2.24 -11.24 -1.25
CA PRO A 48 0.84 -10.90 -1.08
C PRO A 48 0.14 -10.62 -2.41
N THR A 49 -1.19 -10.76 -2.43
CA THR A 49 -2.02 -10.29 -3.55
C THR A 49 -1.90 -8.78 -3.71
N LYS A 50 -1.60 -8.30 -4.92
CA LYS A 50 -1.43 -6.88 -5.21
C LYS A 50 -2.77 -6.22 -5.47
N ILE A 51 -3.12 -5.21 -4.68
CA ILE A 51 -4.38 -4.45 -4.81
C ILE A 51 -4.04 -3.06 -5.31
N ILE A 52 -4.65 -2.67 -6.42
CA ILE A 52 -4.41 -1.36 -7.05
C ILE A 52 -5.71 -0.55 -7.03
N LEU A 53 -5.65 0.63 -6.39
CA LEU A 53 -6.71 1.61 -6.48
C LEU A 53 -6.44 2.54 -7.67
N ASP A 54 -7.20 2.37 -8.75
CA ASP A 54 -7.05 3.17 -9.97
C ASP A 54 -8.41 3.67 -10.47
N LYS A 55 -8.92 4.74 -9.88
CA LYS A 55 -10.26 5.28 -10.12
C LYS A 55 -10.63 5.39 -11.60
N LYS A 56 -9.68 5.74 -12.46
CA LYS A 56 -9.90 6.01 -13.91
C LYS A 56 -9.22 4.98 -14.83
N LEU A 57 -8.61 3.91 -14.30
CA LEU A 57 -7.78 2.97 -15.04
C LEU A 57 -6.67 3.66 -15.86
N ASN A 58 -5.90 4.53 -15.18
CA ASN A 58 -4.81 5.29 -15.79
C ASN A 58 -3.42 4.63 -15.62
N TYR A 59 -3.37 3.36 -15.23
CA TYR A 59 -2.11 2.63 -15.07
C TYR A 59 -1.30 2.58 -16.37
N LYS A 60 0.04 2.62 -16.25
CA LYS A 60 0.98 2.48 -17.39
C LYS A 60 1.01 1.03 -17.90
N LYS A 61 1.43 0.81 -19.15
CA LYS A 61 1.41 -0.53 -19.76
C LYS A 61 2.50 -1.46 -19.20
N ASN A 62 3.74 -1.01 -19.12
CA ASN A 62 4.91 -1.84 -18.81
C ASN A 62 5.26 -1.77 -17.31
N LEU A 63 4.35 -2.27 -16.46
CA LEU A 63 4.53 -2.24 -15.02
C LEU A 63 5.09 -3.57 -14.51
N ASN A 64 5.97 -3.49 -13.51
CA ASN A 64 6.60 -4.65 -12.90
C ASN A 64 5.60 -5.61 -12.24
N ILE A 65 4.45 -5.10 -11.77
CA ILE A 65 3.38 -5.94 -11.22
C ILE A 65 2.80 -6.96 -12.22
N PHE A 66 2.95 -6.72 -13.53
CA PHE A 66 2.50 -7.61 -14.59
C PHE A 66 3.55 -8.65 -15.02
N LYS A 67 4.81 -8.46 -14.63
CA LYS A 67 5.92 -9.36 -14.93
C LYS A 67 5.99 -10.56 -13.97
N ASP A 68 5.25 -10.48 -12.87
CA ASP A 68 5.19 -11.53 -11.87
C ASP A 68 4.28 -12.68 -12.35
N ASN A 69 4.82 -13.89 -12.43
CA ASN A 69 4.13 -15.09 -12.89
C ASN A 69 2.94 -15.48 -12.00
N THR A 70 2.87 -15.00 -10.76
CA THR A 70 1.79 -15.34 -9.83
C THR A 70 0.44 -14.75 -10.23
N LYS A 71 0.40 -13.71 -11.08
CA LYS A 71 -0.79 -12.99 -11.54
C LYS A 71 -1.78 -12.59 -10.41
N LYS A 72 -1.33 -12.61 -9.16
CA LYS A 72 -2.15 -12.24 -8.00
C LYS A 72 -2.28 -10.72 -7.93
N CYS A 73 -3.12 -10.15 -8.82
CA CYS A 73 -3.35 -8.72 -8.90
C CYS A 73 -4.85 -8.44 -9.04
N ILE A 74 -5.34 -7.41 -8.33
CA ILE A 74 -6.74 -6.97 -8.35
C ILE A 74 -6.75 -5.45 -8.53
N PHE A 75 -7.57 -4.97 -9.48
CA PHE A 75 -7.80 -3.55 -9.68
C PHE A 75 -9.19 -3.15 -9.17
N PHE A 76 -9.25 -2.08 -8.41
CA PHE A 76 -10.49 -1.39 -8.07
C PHE A 76 -10.57 -0.08 -8.84
N TYR A 77 -11.68 0.14 -9.53
CA TYR A 77 -11.88 1.32 -10.38
C TYR A 77 -13.33 1.83 -10.29
N ASN A 78 -13.60 3.03 -10.76
CA ASN A 78 -14.95 3.56 -10.92
C ASN A 78 -15.25 3.89 -12.39
N HIS A 79 -14.41 4.72 -13.02
CA HIS A 79 -14.59 5.10 -14.42
C HIS A 79 -13.86 4.11 -15.33
N SER A 80 -14.57 3.53 -16.30
CA SER A 80 -14.00 2.56 -17.22
C SER A 80 -13.26 3.25 -18.38
N ASN A 81 -12.05 2.81 -18.60
CA ASN A 81 -11.32 3.02 -19.84
C ASN A 81 -11.38 1.72 -20.64
N LYS A 82 -12.19 1.68 -21.72
CA LYS A 82 -12.45 0.46 -22.51
C LYS A 82 -11.18 -0.30 -22.90
N LYS A 83 -10.15 0.42 -23.40
CA LYS A 83 -8.88 -0.17 -23.80
C LYS A 83 -8.12 -0.80 -22.63
N LYS A 84 -8.05 -0.11 -21.49
CA LYS A 84 -7.39 -0.63 -20.27
C LYS A 84 -8.15 -1.79 -19.66
N LEU A 85 -9.48 -1.73 -19.64
CA LEU A 85 -10.31 -2.81 -19.15
C LEU A 85 -10.15 -4.07 -20.00
N SER A 86 -10.12 -3.95 -21.33
CA SER A 86 -9.84 -5.05 -22.25
C SER A 86 -8.47 -5.68 -21.97
N MET A 87 -7.44 -4.88 -21.69
CA MET A 87 -6.12 -5.37 -21.30
C MET A 87 -6.13 -6.17 -19.99
N LEU A 88 -6.87 -5.71 -18.96
CA LEU A 88 -7.01 -6.47 -17.70
C LEU A 88 -7.70 -7.80 -17.96
N LYS A 89 -8.79 -7.83 -18.76
CA LYS A 89 -9.51 -9.05 -19.15
C LYS A 89 -8.61 -10.02 -19.90
N LYS A 90 -7.91 -9.57 -20.94
CA LYS A 90 -6.97 -10.38 -21.74
C LYS A 90 -5.89 -11.04 -20.86
N ASN A 91 -5.38 -10.32 -19.87
CA ASN A 91 -4.38 -10.84 -18.94
C ASN A 91 -4.97 -11.60 -17.74
N LYS A 92 -6.28 -11.87 -17.73
CA LYS A 92 -6.99 -12.58 -16.65
C LYS A 92 -6.79 -11.92 -15.26
N ILE A 93 -6.63 -10.58 -15.23
CA ILE A 93 -6.45 -9.83 -13.99
C ILE A 93 -7.83 -9.50 -13.42
N LYS A 94 -8.06 -9.85 -12.14
CA LYS A 94 -9.31 -9.52 -11.44
C LYS A 94 -9.48 -8.01 -11.34
N HIS A 95 -10.69 -7.52 -11.63
CA HIS A 95 -10.98 -6.09 -11.56
C HIS A 95 -12.45 -5.88 -11.18
N TYR A 96 -12.70 -4.86 -10.35
CA TYR A 96 -14.03 -4.58 -9.81
C TYR A 96 -14.33 -3.10 -9.90
N LYS A 97 -15.52 -2.78 -10.39
CA LYS A 97 -16.06 -1.43 -10.35
C LYS A 97 -16.55 -1.15 -8.93
N ILE A 98 -16.19 0.01 -8.37
CA ILE A 98 -16.50 0.45 -7.01
C ILE A 98 -17.13 1.83 -7.10
N ASN A 99 -18.12 2.10 -6.28
CA ASN A 99 -18.74 3.42 -6.16
C ASN A 99 -17.75 4.44 -5.57
N LEU A 100 -18.08 5.69 -5.73
CA LEU A 100 -17.33 6.79 -5.11
C LEU A 100 -18.01 7.19 -3.79
N ASP A 101 -17.20 7.55 -2.82
CA ASP A 101 -17.66 8.16 -1.59
C ASP A 101 -17.96 9.67 -1.75
N ASN A 102 -18.45 10.31 -0.70
CA ASN A 102 -18.82 11.73 -0.69
C ASN A 102 -17.63 12.69 -0.98
N GLN A 103 -16.40 12.20 -0.90
CA GLN A 103 -15.19 12.95 -1.22
C GLN A 103 -14.64 12.61 -2.62
N ASN A 104 -15.45 11.93 -3.45
CA ASN A 104 -15.08 11.54 -4.81
C ASN A 104 -13.86 10.59 -4.87
N ASN A 105 -13.62 9.79 -3.81
CA ASN A 105 -12.67 8.68 -3.80
C ASN A 105 -13.39 7.35 -3.98
N LEU A 106 -12.69 6.28 -4.33
CA LEU A 106 -13.25 4.93 -4.31
C LEU A 106 -13.74 4.61 -2.89
N ASP A 107 -14.98 4.14 -2.75
CA ASP A 107 -15.56 3.78 -1.45
C ASP A 107 -14.77 2.61 -0.84
N PHE A 108 -14.00 2.93 0.20
CA PHE A 108 -13.15 1.94 0.85
C PHE A 108 -13.96 0.95 1.70
N THR A 109 -15.17 1.29 2.11
CA THR A 109 -16.07 0.36 2.80
C THR A 109 -16.54 -0.73 1.85
N GLU A 110 -16.91 -0.37 0.63
CA GLU A 110 -17.25 -1.32 -0.42
C GLU A 110 -16.05 -2.20 -0.79
N ILE A 111 -14.86 -1.61 -0.91
CA ILE A 111 -13.61 -2.33 -1.16
C ILE A 111 -13.36 -3.37 -0.05
N LYS A 112 -13.46 -3.01 1.23
CA LYS A 112 -13.28 -3.95 2.35
C LYS A 112 -14.26 -5.13 2.27
N LYS A 113 -15.55 -4.87 2.01
CA LYS A 113 -16.56 -5.91 1.82
C LYS A 113 -16.18 -6.86 0.67
N LYS A 114 -15.65 -6.32 -0.44
CA LYS A 114 -15.21 -7.12 -1.58
C LYS A 114 -13.97 -7.95 -1.26
N LEU A 115 -12.99 -7.38 -0.57
CA LEU A 115 -11.79 -8.09 -0.15
C LEU A 115 -12.12 -9.24 0.82
N PHE A 116 -13.02 -9.02 1.78
CA PHE A 116 -13.49 -10.06 2.69
C PHE A 116 -14.12 -11.24 1.93
N LYS A 117 -14.98 -10.97 0.92
CA LYS A 117 -15.57 -12.01 0.05
C LYS A 117 -14.52 -12.77 -0.79
N LEU A 118 -13.30 -12.23 -0.93
CA LEU A 118 -12.16 -12.85 -1.60
C LEU A 118 -11.19 -13.53 -0.61
N ASN A 119 -11.59 -13.71 0.65
CA ASN A 119 -10.77 -14.26 1.74
C ASN A 119 -9.49 -13.46 2.01
N ILE A 120 -9.54 -12.13 1.81
CA ILE A 120 -8.45 -11.21 2.12
C ILE A 120 -8.81 -10.48 3.42
N ASN A 121 -8.28 -10.98 4.55
CA ASN A 121 -8.58 -10.48 5.90
C ASN A 121 -7.48 -9.54 6.43
N TYR A 122 -6.24 -9.74 5.98
CA TYR A 122 -5.09 -8.92 6.38
C TYR A 122 -4.57 -8.14 5.17
N LEU A 123 -4.70 -6.80 5.25
CA LEU A 123 -4.35 -5.89 4.17
C LEU A 123 -3.26 -4.92 4.62
N LEU A 124 -2.07 -5.06 4.06
CA LEU A 124 -1.00 -4.07 4.18
C LEU A 124 -1.26 -2.92 3.20
N ILE A 125 -1.23 -1.68 3.67
CA ILE A 125 -1.36 -0.49 2.82
C ILE A 125 -0.01 0.23 2.76
N GLU A 126 0.64 0.18 1.61
CA GLU A 126 1.84 0.97 1.33
C GLU A 126 1.46 2.22 0.53
N GLY A 127 0.73 3.13 1.17
CA GLY A 127 0.18 4.31 0.53
C GLY A 127 1.12 5.50 0.52
N GLY A 128 1.00 6.36 -0.50
CA GLY A 128 1.53 7.72 -0.44
C GLY A 128 0.70 8.59 0.52
N LYS A 129 1.21 9.81 0.81
CA LYS A 129 0.63 10.75 1.80
C LYS A 129 -0.90 10.89 1.70
N GLU A 130 -1.44 11.09 0.50
CA GLU A 130 -2.87 11.35 0.29
C GLU A 130 -3.75 10.15 0.65
N LEU A 131 -3.39 8.95 0.19
CA LEU A 131 -4.12 7.72 0.52
C LEU A 131 -4.07 7.46 2.03
N THR A 132 -2.90 7.55 2.64
CA THR A 132 -2.71 7.35 4.08
C THR A 132 -3.57 8.33 4.88
N ARG A 133 -3.53 9.63 4.54
CA ARG A 133 -4.33 10.67 5.20
C ARG A 133 -5.83 10.37 5.12
N SER A 134 -6.33 10.07 3.92
CA SER A 134 -7.74 9.77 3.71
C SER A 134 -8.20 8.57 4.54
N LEU A 135 -7.40 7.50 4.59
CA LEU A 135 -7.77 6.29 5.33
C LEU A 135 -7.70 6.46 6.86
N ILE A 136 -6.76 7.29 7.37
CA ILE A 136 -6.73 7.65 8.79
C ILE A 136 -7.96 8.45 9.15
N GLN A 137 -8.29 9.50 8.38
CA GLN A 137 -9.44 10.38 8.63
C GLN A 137 -10.77 9.63 8.61
N LYS A 138 -10.91 8.64 7.72
CA LYS A 138 -12.11 7.81 7.59
C LYS A 138 -12.13 6.58 8.51
N ASN A 139 -11.19 6.49 9.44
CA ASN A 139 -11.09 5.41 10.41
C ASN A 139 -10.98 4.00 9.79
N HIS A 140 -10.25 3.89 8.68
CA HIS A 140 -10.05 2.62 7.98
C HIS A 140 -8.71 1.91 8.30
N ILE A 141 -7.93 2.43 9.23
CA ILE A 141 -6.63 1.85 9.64
C ILE A 141 -6.72 1.39 11.09
N ASN A 142 -6.41 0.12 11.35
CA ASN A 142 -6.38 -0.48 12.68
C ASN A 142 -5.00 -0.42 13.32
N GLN A 143 -3.92 -0.43 12.51
CA GLN A 143 -2.55 -0.41 12.95
C GLN A 143 -1.68 0.37 11.95
N PHE A 144 -0.67 1.08 12.45
CA PHE A 144 0.22 1.85 11.58
C PHE A 144 1.69 1.69 12.00
N PHE A 145 2.54 1.31 11.06
CA PHE A 145 3.98 1.19 11.26
C PHE A 145 4.69 2.39 10.62
N LEU A 146 5.29 3.23 11.45
CA LEU A 146 6.08 4.38 10.99
C LEU A 146 7.57 4.05 11.04
N PHE A 147 8.18 3.85 9.88
CA PHE A 147 9.63 3.73 9.75
C PHE A 147 10.27 5.12 9.73
N LYS A 148 11.14 5.38 10.68
CA LYS A 148 11.91 6.61 10.79
C LYS A 148 13.37 6.33 10.51
N SER A 149 13.94 7.02 9.53
CA SER A 149 15.39 7.00 9.30
C SER A 149 16.12 7.86 10.35
N GLY A 150 17.30 7.42 10.77
CA GLY A 150 18.23 8.25 11.51
C GLY A 150 18.80 9.40 10.68
N LYS A 151 18.71 9.33 9.34
CA LYS A 151 19.23 10.36 8.42
C LYS A 151 18.29 11.55 8.35
N ASN A 152 18.85 12.74 8.53
CA ASN A 152 18.14 13.99 8.30
C ASN A 152 18.20 14.35 6.80
N LEU A 153 17.05 14.55 6.17
CA LEU A 153 16.96 14.93 4.75
C LEU A 153 17.00 16.44 4.52
N ASN A 154 16.95 17.24 5.59
CA ASN A 154 16.93 18.72 5.56
C ASN A 154 15.92 19.23 4.51
N THR A 155 16.38 20.14 3.63
CA THR A 155 15.57 20.72 2.54
C THR A 155 15.24 19.75 1.40
N ASN A 156 15.90 18.59 1.32
CA ASN A 156 15.67 17.57 0.29
C ASN A 156 14.43 16.69 0.58
N GLY A 157 13.79 16.85 1.73
CA GLY A 157 12.56 16.15 2.07
C GLY A 157 11.35 16.73 1.32
N GLN A 158 10.87 16.05 0.29
CA GLN A 158 9.74 16.50 -0.56
C GLN A 158 8.38 16.50 0.13
N LEU A 159 8.19 15.70 1.18
CA LEU A 159 6.89 15.50 1.83
C LEU A 159 7.01 15.65 3.35
N LYS A 160 6.35 16.66 3.90
CA LYS A 160 6.22 16.82 5.37
C LYS A 160 5.17 15.83 5.89
N ILE A 161 5.56 14.93 6.80
CA ILE A 161 4.66 13.93 7.41
C ILE A 161 4.12 14.36 8.78
N LYS A 162 4.48 15.56 9.26
CA LYS A 162 4.05 16.08 10.57
C LYS A 162 2.53 16.00 10.77
N GLU A 163 1.78 16.35 9.75
CA GLU A 163 0.30 16.27 9.75
C GLU A 163 -0.21 14.84 9.97
N ILE A 164 0.37 13.84 9.27
CA ILE A 164 0.03 12.43 9.45
C ILE A 164 0.35 11.97 10.87
N VAL A 165 1.54 12.30 11.38
CA VAL A 165 1.95 11.96 12.76
C VAL A 165 0.99 12.55 13.78
N ASN A 166 0.55 13.80 13.61
CA ASN A 166 -0.43 14.42 14.48
C ASN A 166 -1.79 13.68 14.43
N GLN A 167 -2.23 13.26 13.26
CA GLN A 167 -3.46 12.47 13.12
C GLN A 167 -3.33 11.08 13.76
N LEU A 168 -2.18 10.42 13.62
CA LEU A 168 -1.89 9.14 14.27
C LEU A 168 -1.91 9.27 15.80
N ASN A 169 -1.27 10.30 16.36
CA ASN A 169 -1.25 10.55 17.80
C ASN A 169 -2.65 10.86 18.37
N LYS A 170 -3.55 11.45 17.55
CA LYS A 170 -4.96 11.68 17.96
C LYS A 170 -5.80 10.41 17.85
N LYS A 171 -5.53 9.56 16.88
CA LYS A 171 -6.34 8.37 16.62
C LYS A 171 -5.97 7.20 17.51
N PHE A 172 -4.69 6.93 17.70
CA PHE A 172 -4.21 5.75 18.39
C PHE A 172 -3.80 6.08 19.83
N LYS A 173 -4.33 5.31 20.78
CA LYS A 173 -3.99 5.46 22.21
C LYS A 173 -2.64 4.87 22.53
N ASN A 174 -2.30 3.76 21.88
CA ASN A 174 -1.04 3.07 22.10
C ASN A 174 -0.02 3.42 21.01
N LYS A 175 1.19 3.71 21.47
CA LYS A 175 2.33 3.99 20.61
C LYS A 175 3.57 3.40 21.26
N MET A 176 4.22 2.46 20.56
CA MET A 176 5.42 1.80 21.06
C MET A 176 6.50 1.73 19.99
N ASN A 177 7.75 1.91 20.38
CA ASN A 177 8.86 1.53 19.54
C ASN A 177 8.91 0.01 19.49
N LEU A 178 9.04 -0.56 18.30
CA LEU A 178 9.28 -1.99 18.21
C LEU A 178 10.73 -2.28 18.60
N ASP A 179 10.91 -3.30 19.43
CA ASP A 179 12.23 -3.81 19.83
C ASP A 179 12.80 -4.67 18.70
N VAL A 180 13.27 -4.00 17.64
CA VAL A 180 13.93 -4.62 16.48
C VAL A 180 15.20 -3.84 16.18
N TYR A 181 16.29 -4.54 15.99
CA TYR A 181 17.56 -3.92 15.64
C TYR A 181 17.54 -3.43 14.19
N LEU A 182 17.58 -2.11 14.00
CA LEU A 182 17.55 -1.46 12.69
C LEU A 182 18.68 -0.45 12.50
N ASN A 183 19.80 -0.60 13.21
CA ASN A 183 20.86 0.41 13.29
C ASN A 183 20.30 1.78 13.74
N GLU A 184 20.50 2.85 12.94
CA GLU A 184 20.02 4.20 13.24
C GLU A 184 18.51 4.39 12.97
N ASP A 185 17.88 3.49 12.23
CA ASP A 185 16.46 3.56 11.94
C ASP A 185 15.60 3.07 13.12
N LYS A 186 14.36 3.52 13.20
CA LYS A 186 13.39 3.09 14.21
C LYS A 186 12.05 2.77 13.56
N VAL A 187 11.29 1.85 14.15
CA VAL A 187 9.89 1.57 13.78
C VAL A 187 8.99 1.86 14.96
N ILE A 188 8.01 2.71 14.74
CA ILE A 188 6.98 3.03 15.71
C ILE A 188 5.69 2.34 15.26
N ASN A 189 5.11 1.53 16.14
CA ASN A 189 3.81 0.91 15.98
C ASN A 189 2.75 1.75 16.70
N TYR A 190 1.69 2.09 16.00
CA TYR A 190 0.48 2.73 16.51
C TYR A 190 -0.68 1.72 16.42
N ASN A 191 -1.37 1.46 17.53
CA ASN A 191 -2.49 0.51 17.64
C ASN A 191 -3.52 0.90 18.72
#